data_b1b316a3c959e9fcf5c13db6771bc579
#
_entry.id   b1b316a3c959e9fcf5c13db6771bc579
#
_cell.length_a   1.000
_cell.length_b   1.000
_cell.length_c   1.000
_cell.angle_alpha   90.00
_cell.angle_beta   90.00
_cell.angle_gamma   90.00
#
_symmetry.space_group_name_H-M   'P 1'
#
loop_
_entity.id
_entity.type
_entity.pdbx_description
1 polymer ?
#
loop_
_entity_poly.entity_id
_entity_poly.type
_entity_poly.pdbx_seq_one_letter_code
_entity_poly.pdbx_strand_id
1 'polypeptide(L)'
;MISSKYLGIMAVVAAIGTAGLWPISARAAEDAPEAGASEAAPTVPKSPLRLSTVDYIDTDNGSGKLTIAGIALPGKELYLFFDDQPLAKALPDDGGKWSIESEMKLGEGRHTIRADQYDTASDMLAARATVSIERAKPGSGEPPKATTP
;
A
#
# COMPACT_ATOMS: atom_id res chain seq x y z
N MET A 1 -3.85 36.80 29.09
CA MET A 1 -2.66 37.63 29.20
C MET A 1 -1.67 37.19 28.15
N ILE A 2 -1.35 38.08 27.35
CA ILE A 2 -0.26 38.48 26.42
C ILE A 2 -0.31 37.70 25.12
N SER A 3 -0.90 38.16 24.06
CA SER A 3 -0.69 39.34 23.21
C SER A 3 0.73 39.45 22.68
N SER A 4 1.00 39.10 21.41
CA SER A 4 1.96 39.84 20.61
C SER A 4 1.68 39.67 19.14
N LYS A 5 1.26 40.74 18.56
CA LYS A 5 1.17 41.20 17.21
C LYS A 5 2.57 41.34 16.62
N TYR A 6 2.80 40.91 15.39
CA TYR A 6 3.75 41.58 14.53
C TYR A 6 3.11 41.81 13.16
N LEU A 7 2.90 43.06 12.95
CA LEU A 7 2.52 43.80 11.76
C LEU A 7 3.81 44.29 11.09
N GLY A 8 3.85 44.34 9.80
CA GLY A 8 4.83 45.13 9.03
C GLY A 8 5.53 44.26 7.96
N ILE A 9 5.75 44.66 6.76
CA ILE A 9 5.70 45.92 6.05
C ILE A 9 5.66 45.60 4.56
N MET A 10 4.84 46.32 3.83
CA MET A 10 4.90 46.46 2.37
C MET A 10 6.20 47.11 1.91
N ALA A 11 6.83 46.60 0.87
CA ALA A 11 7.72 47.35 0.04
C ALA A 11 7.35 47.17 -1.45
N VAL A 12 6.69 48.17 -1.97
CA VAL A 12 6.49 48.39 -3.39
C VAL A 12 7.76 49.01 -3.93
N VAL A 13 8.40 48.42 -4.92
CA VAL A 13 9.41 49.09 -5.73
C VAL A 13 8.96 48.99 -7.18
N ALA A 14 8.47 50.12 -7.68
CA ALA A 14 8.30 50.38 -9.11
C ALA A 14 9.64 50.81 -9.70
N ALA A 15 10.12 50.18 -10.72
CA ALA A 15 11.19 50.64 -11.57
C ALA A 15 10.72 50.63 -13.03
N ILE A 16 10.49 51.81 -13.55
CA ILE A 16 10.26 52.14 -14.97
C ILE A 16 11.63 52.18 -15.65
N GLY A 17 11.79 51.48 -16.75
CA GLY A 17 13.02 51.50 -17.52
C GLY A 17 12.84 51.03 -18.97
N THR A 18 12.49 51.95 -19.83
CA THR A 18 12.93 52.24 -21.20
C THR A 18 12.92 51.16 -22.27
N ALA A 19 12.18 51.50 -23.32
CA ALA A 19 12.10 50.89 -24.63
C ALA A 19 13.47 50.67 -25.31
N GLY A 20 13.73 49.47 -25.70
CA GLY A 20 14.73 49.10 -26.68
C GLY A 20 14.09 48.34 -27.83
N LEU A 21 13.93 49.02 -28.95
CA LEU A 21 13.56 48.39 -30.21
C LEU A 21 14.69 47.47 -30.68
N TRP A 22 14.45 46.18 -30.67
CA TRP A 22 15.29 45.24 -31.37
C TRP A 22 14.53 44.64 -32.55
N PRO A 23 15.17 44.48 -33.70
CA PRO A 23 14.51 43.98 -34.88
C PRO A 23 14.16 42.51 -34.73
N ILE A 24 12.94 42.23 -35.09
CA ILE A 24 12.37 40.89 -35.17
C ILE A 24 13.06 40.17 -36.33
N SER A 25 14.01 39.32 -36.05
CA SER A 25 14.35 38.25 -36.97
C SER A 25 13.44 37.09 -36.67
N ALA A 26 12.43 36.94 -37.48
CA ALA A 26 11.65 35.73 -37.55
C ALA A 26 12.58 34.57 -37.93
N ARG A 27 12.94 33.77 -36.97
CA ARG A 27 13.50 32.44 -37.23
C ARG A 27 12.45 31.46 -36.79
N ALA A 28 11.99 30.69 -37.77
CA ALA A 28 11.05 29.62 -37.61
C ALA A 28 11.44 28.77 -36.38
N ALA A 29 10.51 28.68 -35.49
CA ALA A 29 10.57 27.68 -34.43
C ALA A 29 10.34 26.33 -35.09
N GLU A 30 11.41 25.70 -35.48
CA GLU A 30 11.41 24.28 -35.71
C GLU A 30 11.49 23.58 -34.35
N ASP A 31 10.44 22.87 -34.14
CA ASP A 31 10.47 21.58 -33.48
C ASP A 31 11.18 21.60 -32.14
N ALA A 32 10.43 22.08 -31.14
CA ALA A 32 10.65 21.55 -29.79
C ALA A 32 10.20 20.07 -29.82
N PRO A 33 11.10 19.10 -29.63
CA PRO A 33 10.63 17.79 -29.29
C PRO A 33 9.80 17.98 -28.01
N GLU A 34 8.53 17.71 -28.12
CA GLU A 34 7.77 17.35 -26.96
C GLU A 34 8.56 16.25 -26.27
N ALA A 35 9.34 16.66 -25.28
CA ALA A 35 9.74 15.75 -24.25
C ALA A 35 8.40 15.28 -23.68
N GLY A 36 7.88 14.20 -24.26
CA GLY A 36 6.83 13.47 -23.65
C GLY A 36 7.26 13.31 -22.21
N ALA A 37 6.57 13.98 -21.32
CA ALA A 37 6.61 13.63 -19.94
C ALA A 37 6.22 12.17 -19.96
N SER A 38 7.21 11.32 -20.02
CA SER A 38 7.10 9.94 -19.62
C SER A 38 6.75 10.07 -18.15
N GLU A 39 5.49 10.16 -17.89
CA GLU A 39 4.91 9.92 -16.62
C GLU A 39 5.39 8.52 -16.30
N ALA A 40 6.52 8.46 -15.57
CA ALA A 40 7.04 7.22 -15.05
C ALA A 40 5.86 6.64 -14.30
N ALA A 41 5.26 5.60 -14.87
CA ALA A 41 4.25 4.83 -14.20
C ALA A 41 4.80 4.60 -12.79
N PRO A 42 4.04 4.91 -11.73
CA PRO A 42 4.53 4.78 -10.38
C PRO A 42 5.11 3.38 -10.31
N THR A 43 6.42 3.30 -10.19
CA THR A 43 7.10 2.02 -9.97
C THR A 43 6.57 1.60 -8.65
N VAL A 44 5.54 0.76 -8.68
CA VAL A 44 5.05 0.11 -7.46
C VAL A 44 6.29 -0.54 -6.90
N PRO A 45 6.82 -0.04 -5.78
CA PRO A 45 7.99 -0.65 -5.21
C PRO A 45 7.61 -2.11 -5.06
N LYS A 46 8.43 -3.02 -5.56
CA LYS A 46 8.21 -4.46 -5.37
C LYS A 46 8.19 -4.64 -3.87
N SER A 47 6.98 -4.51 -3.33
CA SER A 47 6.78 -4.61 -1.91
C SER A 47 7.26 -5.98 -1.49
N PRO A 48 8.12 -6.09 -0.49
CA PRO A 48 8.50 -7.38 0.06
C PRO A 48 7.33 -8.07 0.75
N LEU A 49 6.16 -7.43 0.84
CA LEU A 49 4.98 -8.02 1.46
C LEU A 49 4.47 -9.21 0.66
N ARG A 50 4.57 -10.38 1.25
CA ARG A 50 4.09 -11.65 0.68
C ARG A 50 3.46 -12.50 1.77
N LEU A 51 2.36 -13.15 1.43
CA LEU A 51 1.84 -14.26 2.21
C LEU A 51 2.53 -15.54 1.71
N SER A 52 3.16 -16.27 2.61
CA SER A 52 3.89 -17.51 2.28
C SER A 52 3.10 -18.74 2.68
N THR A 53 2.36 -18.65 3.78
CA THR A 53 1.58 -19.75 4.34
C THR A 53 0.21 -19.23 4.75
N VAL A 54 -0.80 -19.97 4.37
CA VAL A 54 -2.17 -19.84 4.88
C VAL A 54 -2.65 -21.26 5.17
N ASP A 55 -2.83 -21.58 6.42
CA ASP A 55 -3.26 -22.88 6.88
C ASP A 55 -4.46 -22.77 7.81
N TYR A 56 -5.40 -23.68 7.69
CA TYR A 56 -6.58 -23.73 8.53
C TYR A 56 -6.83 -25.15 9.01
N ILE A 57 -6.88 -25.29 10.31
CA ILE A 57 -7.13 -26.57 10.98
C ILE A 57 -8.47 -26.48 11.71
N ASP A 58 -9.41 -27.31 11.30
CA ASP A 58 -10.70 -27.44 12.00
C ASP A 58 -10.49 -28.00 13.43
N THR A 59 -11.19 -27.42 14.38
CA THR A 59 -11.30 -27.95 15.75
C THR A 59 -12.69 -28.53 16.00
N ASP A 60 -12.81 -29.42 16.96
CA ASP A 60 -14.02 -30.20 17.23
C ASP A 60 -15.27 -29.37 17.60
N ASN A 61 -15.09 -28.07 17.85
CA ASN A 61 -16.16 -27.16 18.27
C ASN A 61 -16.80 -26.35 17.12
N GLY A 62 -16.52 -26.72 15.86
CA GLY A 62 -17.03 -26.00 14.68
C GLY A 62 -16.35 -24.64 14.42
N SER A 63 -15.30 -24.33 15.16
CA SER A 63 -14.32 -23.30 14.86
C SER A 63 -13.05 -23.97 14.32
N GLY A 64 -12.04 -23.19 13.99
CA GLY A 64 -10.76 -23.70 13.60
C GLY A 64 -9.68 -22.66 13.84
N LYS A 65 -8.45 -23.11 13.70
CA LYS A 65 -7.25 -22.30 13.86
C LYS A 65 -6.74 -21.90 12.49
N LEU A 66 -6.77 -20.61 12.19
CA LEU A 66 -6.18 -20.02 10.99
C LEU A 66 -4.77 -19.54 11.30
N THR A 67 -3.80 -20.07 10.58
CA THR A 67 -2.40 -19.64 10.65
C THR A 67 -2.03 -18.94 9.36
N ILE A 68 -1.52 -17.72 9.47
CA ILE A 68 -1.05 -16.94 8.32
C ILE A 68 0.37 -16.50 8.61
N ALA A 69 1.26 -16.73 7.66
CA ALA A 69 2.65 -16.31 7.77
C ALA A 69 3.16 -15.71 6.46
N GLY A 70 4.18 -14.88 6.54
CA GLY A 70 4.74 -14.25 5.37
C GLY A 70 5.99 -13.43 5.63
N ILE A 71 6.30 -12.60 4.66
CA ILE A 71 7.40 -11.64 4.69
C ILE A 71 6.85 -10.24 4.44
N ALA A 72 7.38 -9.26 5.14
CA ALA A 72 7.01 -7.85 5.03
C ALA A 72 8.20 -6.94 5.36
N LEU A 73 8.03 -5.64 5.30
CA LEU A 73 9.07 -4.70 5.75
C LEU A 73 9.26 -4.83 7.27
N PRO A 74 10.50 -5.05 7.73
CA PRO A 74 10.76 -5.21 9.15
C PRO A 74 10.41 -3.95 9.95
N GLY A 75 9.96 -4.15 11.18
CA GLY A 75 9.69 -3.08 12.14
C GLY A 75 8.49 -2.18 11.82
N LYS A 76 7.70 -2.49 10.81
CA LYS A 76 6.47 -1.75 10.46
C LYS A 76 5.25 -2.63 10.67
N GLU A 77 4.23 -2.08 11.36
CA GLU A 77 2.99 -2.82 11.61
C GLU A 77 2.30 -3.26 10.31
N LEU A 78 1.76 -4.44 10.37
CA LEU A 78 1.01 -5.10 9.32
C LEU A 78 -0.42 -5.33 9.81
N TYR A 79 -1.39 -4.98 9.00
CA TYR A 79 -2.81 -5.17 9.28
C TYR A 79 -3.36 -6.28 8.40
N LEU A 80 -3.99 -7.25 9.00
CA LEU A 80 -4.61 -8.37 8.31
C LEU A 80 -6.11 -8.25 8.33
N PHE A 81 -6.71 -8.52 7.20
CA PHE A 81 -8.14 -8.53 6.98
C PHE A 81 -8.57 -9.88 6.42
N PHE A 82 -9.71 -10.33 6.86
CA PHE A 82 -10.39 -11.52 6.35
C PHE A 82 -11.78 -11.09 5.83
N ASP A 83 -12.05 -11.31 4.54
CA ASP A 83 -13.27 -10.84 3.87
C ASP A 83 -13.58 -9.36 4.17
N ASP A 84 -12.53 -8.51 4.08
CA ASP A 84 -12.55 -7.09 4.40
C ASP A 84 -12.83 -6.72 5.88
N GLN A 85 -12.95 -7.71 6.75
CA GLN A 85 -13.05 -7.49 8.19
C GLN A 85 -11.66 -7.51 8.83
N PRO A 86 -11.35 -6.60 9.78
CA PRO A 86 -10.10 -6.64 10.51
C PRO A 86 -9.94 -7.96 11.25
N LEU A 87 -8.83 -8.66 11.02
CA LEU A 87 -8.54 -9.94 11.65
C LEU A 87 -7.52 -9.81 12.76
N ALA A 88 -6.35 -9.27 12.43
CA ALA A 88 -5.23 -9.17 13.36
C ALA A 88 -4.21 -8.12 12.91
N LYS A 89 -3.26 -7.83 13.81
CA LYS A 89 -2.05 -7.06 13.52
C LYS A 89 -0.84 -7.95 13.76
N ALA A 90 0.20 -7.73 12.98
CA ALA A 90 1.49 -8.37 13.17
C ALA A 90 2.62 -7.34 13.06
N LEU A 91 3.71 -7.60 13.75
CA LEU A 91 4.94 -6.85 13.62
C LEU A 91 6.01 -7.80 13.07
N PRO A 92 6.47 -7.57 11.82
CA PRO A 92 7.55 -8.36 11.27
C PRO A 92 8.84 -8.22 12.07
N ASP A 93 9.58 -9.31 12.20
CA ASP A 93 10.89 -9.32 12.85
C ASP A 93 11.96 -8.59 12.00
N ASP A 94 13.20 -8.55 12.48
CA ASP A 94 14.32 -7.90 11.79
C ASP A 94 14.63 -8.51 10.42
N GLY A 95 14.22 -9.75 10.19
CA GLY A 95 14.32 -10.44 8.90
C GLY A 95 13.08 -10.25 8.01
N GLY A 96 12.11 -9.48 8.49
CA GLY A 96 10.85 -9.25 7.79
C GLY A 96 9.85 -10.41 7.87
N LYS A 97 10.10 -11.42 8.69
CA LYS A 97 9.19 -12.56 8.86
C LYS A 97 8.10 -12.21 9.86
N TRP A 98 6.91 -12.68 9.59
CA TRP A 98 5.77 -12.51 10.49
C TRP A 98 4.85 -13.75 10.43
N SER A 99 4.15 -13.99 11.50
CA SER A 99 3.15 -15.05 11.63
C SER A 99 2.08 -14.64 12.61
N ILE A 100 0.84 -14.98 12.29
CA ILE A 100 -0.29 -14.86 13.22
C ILE A 100 -1.07 -16.15 13.28
N GLU A 101 -1.71 -16.36 14.41
CA GLU A 101 -2.70 -17.40 14.63
C GLU A 101 -3.99 -16.76 15.12
N SER A 102 -5.11 -17.17 14.57
CA SER A 102 -6.42 -16.68 14.95
C SER A 102 -7.43 -17.82 15.00
N GLU A 103 -8.19 -17.88 16.06
CA GLU A 103 -9.33 -18.80 16.12
C GLU A 103 -10.53 -18.14 15.43
N MET A 104 -11.09 -18.84 14.46
CA MET A 104 -12.24 -18.36 13.73
C MET A 104 -13.03 -19.51 13.11
N LYS A 105 -14.28 -19.24 12.80
CA LYS A 105 -15.09 -20.14 12.01
C LYS A 105 -14.94 -19.80 10.53
N LEU A 106 -14.33 -20.69 9.78
CA LEU A 106 -14.23 -20.55 8.33
C LEU A 106 -15.47 -21.18 7.68
N GLY A 107 -16.25 -20.39 6.98
CA GLY A 107 -17.39 -20.87 6.18
C GLY A 107 -16.95 -21.65 4.94
N GLU A 108 -17.89 -22.26 4.25
CA GLU A 108 -17.65 -22.86 2.94
C GLU A 108 -17.57 -21.77 1.87
N GLY A 109 -16.80 -22.02 0.83
CA GLY A 109 -16.65 -21.13 -0.32
C GLY A 109 -15.35 -20.37 -0.35
N ARG A 110 -15.37 -19.31 -1.15
CA ARG A 110 -14.17 -18.47 -1.35
C ARG A 110 -14.09 -17.37 -0.31
N HIS A 111 -12.91 -17.22 0.26
CA HIS A 111 -12.57 -16.17 1.20
C HIS A 111 -11.34 -15.41 0.73
N THR A 112 -11.22 -14.17 1.16
CA THR A 112 -10.10 -13.31 0.81
C THR A 112 -9.34 -12.91 2.05
N ILE A 113 -8.04 -13.13 2.04
CA ILE A 113 -7.11 -12.63 3.06
C ILE A 113 -6.31 -11.50 2.44
N ARG A 114 -6.34 -10.35 3.08
CA ARG A 114 -5.59 -9.16 2.67
C ARG A 114 -4.65 -8.75 3.80
N ALA A 115 -3.41 -8.46 3.43
CA ALA A 115 -2.42 -7.90 4.31
C ALA A 115 -2.03 -6.51 3.80
N ASP A 116 -2.11 -5.51 4.65
CA ASP A 116 -1.79 -4.12 4.37
C ASP A 116 -0.69 -3.65 5.32
N GLN A 117 0.36 -3.06 4.77
CA GLN A 117 1.43 -2.45 5.55
C GLN A 117 1.51 -0.97 5.22
N TYR A 118 1.53 -0.14 6.25
CA TYR A 118 1.56 1.31 6.12
C TYR A 118 2.94 1.86 6.46
N ASP A 119 3.29 2.94 5.81
CA ASP A 119 4.46 3.73 6.19
C ASP A 119 4.09 4.61 7.38
N THR A 120 4.81 4.43 8.49
CA THR A 120 4.54 5.15 9.74
C THR A 120 4.83 6.65 9.69
N ALA A 121 5.63 7.10 8.73
CA ALA A 121 5.97 8.51 8.58
C ALA A 121 4.94 9.29 7.76
N SER A 122 4.26 8.62 6.83
CA SER A 122 3.32 9.26 5.89
C SER A 122 1.89 8.77 6.02
N ASP A 123 1.62 7.76 6.86
CA ASP A 123 0.34 7.04 6.95
C ASP A 123 -0.18 6.50 5.61
N MET A 124 0.71 6.39 4.64
CA MET A 124 0.36 5.88 3.32
C MET A 124 0.53 4.35 3.25
N LEU A 125 -0.31 3.72 2.45
CA LEU A 125 -0.18 2.30 2.15
C LEU A 125 1.15 2.06 1.45
N ALA A 126 2.08 1.39 2.15
CA ALA A 126 3.39 1.05 1.62
C ALA A 126 3.36 -0.25 0.81
N ALA A 127 2.52 -1.18 1.23
CA ALA A 127 2.47 -2.51 0.66
C ALA A 127 1.11 -3.18 0.88
N ARG A 128 0.68 -3.96 -0.10
CA ARG A 128 -0.52 -4.80 -0.02
C ARG A 128 -0.26 -6.16 -0.65
N ALA A 129 -0.72 -7.20 0.01
CA ALA A 129 -0.80 -8.53 -0.54
C ALA A 129 -2.20 -9.10 -0.31
N THR A 130 -2.71 -9.82 -1.30
CA THR A 130 -4.04 -10.44 -1.23
C THR A 130 -3.94 -11.87 -1.71
N VAL A 131 -4.59 -12.78 -1.01
CA VAL A 131 -4.72 -14.19 -1.40
C VAL A 131 -6.18 -14.61 -1.25
N SER A 132 -6.67 -15.38 -2.20
CA SER A 132 -7.97 -16.03 -2.08
C SER A 132 -7.77 -17.49 -1.69
N ILE A 133 -8.52 -17.92 -0.70
CA ILE A 133 -8.61 -19.31 -0.28
C ILE A 133 -10.01 -19.84 -0.57
N GLU A 134 -10.12 -21.10 -0.86
CA GLU A 134 -11.42 -21.77 -1.07
C GLU A 134 -11.52 -22.95 -0.12
N ARG A 135 -12.57 -22.93 0.70
CA ARG A 135 -12.89 -24.07 1.56
C ARG A 135 -13.91 -24.94 0.88
N ALA A 136 -13.51 -26.16 0.57
CA ALA A 136 -14.40 -27.16 0.04
C ALA A 136 -15.47 -27.57 1.07
N LYS A 137 -16.63 -27.96 0.58
CA LYS A 137 -17.69 -28.50 1.42
C LYS A 137 -17.21 -29.76 2.15
N PRO A 138 -17.45 -29.89 3.46
CA PRO A 138 -17.12 -31.11 4.17
C PRO A 138 -17.74 -32.32 3.46
N GLY A 139 -16.91 -33.29 3.05
CA GLY A 139 -17.33 -34.48 2.34
C GLY A 139 -17.06 -34.52 0.83
N SER A 140 -16.52 -33.46 0.22
CA SER A 140 -16.15 -33.46 -1.20
C SER A 140 -14.77 -34.06 -1.50
N GLY A 141 -14.00 -34.45 -0.50
CA GLY A 141 -12.75 -35.22 -0.65
C GLY A 141 -11.63 -34.55 -1.48
N GLU A 142 -11.78 -33.31 -1.86
CA GLU A 142 -10.80 -32.60 -2.68
C GLU A 142 -9.98 -31.63 -1.83
N PRO A 143 -8.64 -31.74 -1.84
CA PRO A 143 -7.79 -30.83 -1.10
C PRO A 143 -7.88 -29.40 -1.67
N PRO A 144 -7.75 -28.37 -0.84
CA PRO A 144 -7.87 -26.99 -1.26
C PRO A 144 -6.81 -26.65 -2.32
N LYS A 145 -7.26 -26.25 -3.49
CA LYS A 145 -6.37 -25.69 -4.53
C LYS A 145 -6.00 -24.26 -4.14
N ALA A 146 -4.74 -24.06 -3.77
CA ALA A 146 -4.16 -22.74 -3.73
C ALA A 146 -3.91 -22.27 -5.18
N THR A 147 -4.65 -21.30 -5.63
CA THR A 147 -4.38 -20.62 -6.91
C THR A 147 -3.57 -19.38 -6.60
N THR A 148 -2.30 -19.44 -6.89
CA THR A 148 -1.43 -18.26 -6.95
C THR A 148 -1.72 -17.53 -8.27
N PRO A 149 -1.97 -16.21 -8.25
CA PRO A 149 -2.09 -15.42 -9.46
C PRO A 149 -0.79 -15.31 -10.23
#